data_347207930a640c4995ec6d42dfc0ea6f
#
_entry.id   347207930a640c4995ec6d42dfc0ea6f
#
_cell.length_a   1.000
_cell.length_b   1.000
_cell.length_c   1.000
_cell.angle_alpha   90.00
_cell.angle_beta   90.00
_cell.angle_gamma   90.00
#
_symmetry.space_group_name_H-M   'P 1'
#
loop_
_entity.id
_entity.type
_entity.pdbx_description
1 polymer ?
#
loop_
_entity_poly.entity_id
_entity_poly.type
_entity_poly.pdbx_seq_one_letter_code
_entity_poly.pdbx_strand_id
1 'polypeptide(L)'
;MTAGLSAFPADGYTARWNRADGAGGEELTLRWENEGWTAHGELSAERVTYVVRLSPTWQVRQFLLFRDVADPDLWLGTDGGGRWGEVNGAHRPDLDGCTELYLATTPFSLTIPIRRLQVAVGEGFEVRAASVDVDTLGVVPVRHRYRHSSEHTWQLDTAEAELTFDVDQYGLPNDVPPHFHRH
;
A
#
# COMPACT_ATOMS: atom_id res chain seq x y z
N MET A 1 -3.76 11.58 24.13
CA MET A 1 -3.11 12.28 23.00
C MET A 1 -2.67 11.19 22.01
N THR A 2 -3.20 11.18 20.84
CA THR A 2 -2.71 10.34 19.75
C THR A 2 -1.33 10.88 19.38
N ALA A 3 -0.27 10.11 19.64
CA ALA A 3 1.02 10.40 19.04
C ALA A 3 0.81 10.25 17.52
N GLY A 4 0.76 11.37 16.80
CA GLY A 4 0.62 11.36 15.36
C GLY A 4 1.85 10.69 14.73
N LEU A 5 1.66 10.06 13.56
CA LEU A 5 2.77 9.48 12.81
C LEU A 5 3.79 10.56 12.45
N SER A 6 5.06 10.22 12.57
CA SER A 6 6.16 11.11 12.16
C SER A 6 6.13 11.36 10.65
N ALA A 7 6.56 12.55 10.24
CA ALA A 7 6.81 12.82 8.82
C ALA A 7 8.03 12.03 8.34
N PHE A 8 7.97 11.53 7.12
CA PHE A 8 9.16 10.95 6.50
C PHE A 8 10.23 12.02 6.25
N PRO A 9 11.53 11.65 6.27
CA PRO A 9 12.61 12.57 5.91
C PRO A 9 12.41 13.14 4.50
N ALA A 10 12.75 14.43 4.34
CA ALA A 10 12.59 15.14 3.07
C ALA A 10 13.49 14.59 1.95
N ASP A 11 14.61 13.98 2.32
CA ASP A 11 15.57 13.36 1.39
C ASP A 11 15.21 11.91 1.01
N GLY A 12 14.11 11.40 1.56
CA GLY A 12 13.59 10.07 1.27
C GLY A 12 13.77 9.05 2.39
N TYR A 13 13.20 7.89 2.21
CA TYR A 13 13.24 6.79 3.17
C TYR A 13 13.27 5.44 2.46
N THR A 14 14.06 4.51 2.97
CA THR A 14 14.12 3.13 2.47
C THR A 14 13.71 2.15 3.55
N ALA A 15 12.88 1.18 3.21
CA ALA A 15 12.48 0.09 4.07
C ALA A 15 12.64 -1.25 3.34
N ARG A 16 12.91 -2.32 4.09
CA ARG A 16 13.07 -3.67 3.55
C ARG A 16 12.29 -4.67 4.38
N TRP A 17 11.68 -5.61 3.68
CA TRP A 17 11.04 -6.77 4.29
C TRP A 17 11.49 -8.05 3.60
N ASN A 18 11.62 -9.12 4.38
CA ASN A 18 11.83 -10.46 3.86
C ASN A 18 10.52 -11.25 3.97
N ARG A 19 10.24 -12.08 2.99
CA ARG A 19 9.16 -13.05 3.08
C ARG A 19 9.52 -14.14 4.08
N ALA A 20 8.55 -14.56 4.88
CA ALA A 20 8.74 -15.61 5.88
C ALA A 20 9.08 -16.98 5.27
N ASP A 21 8.67 -17.22 4.02
CA ASP A 21 9.00 -18.44 3.26
C ASP A 21 10.42 -18.46 2.68
N GLY A 22 11.17 -17.38 2.82
CA GLY A 22 12.53 -17.24 2.32
C GLY A 22 12.64 -17.03 0.80
N ALA A 23 11.53 -16.88 0.08
CA ALA A 23 11.52 -16.76 -1.39
C ALA A 23 12.04 -15.41 -1.90
N GLY A 24 12.25 -14.44 -1.01
CA GLY A 24 12.70 -13.09 -1.35
C GLY A 24 12.08 -12.06 -0.43
N GLY A 25 11.95 -10.84 -0.90
CA GLY A 25 11.42 -9.74 -0.11
C GLY A 25 11.16 -8.50 -0.93
N GLU A 26 11.01 -7.40 -0.24
CA GLU A 26 10.76 -6.09 -0.80
C GLU A 26 11.84 -5.09 -0.37
N GLU A 27 12.29 -4.29 -1.30
CA GLU A 27 12.97 -3.02 -1.04
C GLU A 27 12.08 -1.88 -1.49
N LEU A 28 11.64 -1.06 -0.53
CA LEU A 28 10.81 0.11 -0.75
C LEU A 28 11.66 1.37 -0.64
N THR A 29 11.52 2.28 -1.59
CA THR A 29 12.04 3.65 -1.51
C THR A 29 10.88 4.65 -1.61
N LEU A 30 10.80 5.56 -0.63
CA LEU A 30 9.86 6.68 -0.61
C LEU A 30 10.61 7.97 -0.91
N ARG A 31 10.06 8.80 -1.79
CA ARG A 31 10.60 10.12 -2.12
C ARG A 31 9.49 11.17 -2.18
N TRP A 32 9.81 12.36 -1.71
CA TRP A 32 8.97 13.54 -1.93
C TRP A 32 9.37 14.17 -3.26
N GLU A 33 8.45 14.15 -4.21
CA GLU A 33 8.65 14.71 -5.54
C GLU A 33 7.31 15.09 -6.19
N ASN A 34 7.30 16.09 -7.07
CA ASN A 34 6.09 16.53 -7.76
C ASN A 34 4.91 16.82 -6.82
N GLU A 35 5.20 17.47 -5.70
CA GLU A 35 4.20 17.89 -4.68
C GLU A 35 3.44 16.70 -4.05
N GLY A 36 4.09 15.55 -3.94
CA GLY A 36 3.51 14.34 -3.33
C GLY A 36 4.57 13.31 -2.99
N TRP A 37 4.13 12.12 -2.65
CA TRP A 37 5.01 10.99 -2.36
C TRP A 37 5.03 10.03 -3.53
N THR A 38 6.22 9.56 -3.88
CA THR A 38 6.42 8.43 -4.79
C THR A 38 7.01 7.28 -4.02
N ALA A 39 6.30 6.16 -4.01
CA ALA A 39 6.78 4.88 -3.49
C ALA A 39 7.22 4.02 -4.66
N HIS A 40 8.46 3.55 -4.59
CA HIS A 40 9.03 2.61 -5.55
C HIS A 40 9.39 1.34 -4.80
N GLY A 41 8.78 0.22 -5.14
CA GLY A 41 9.00 -1.07 -4.51
C GLY A 41 9.53 -2.11 -5.50
N GLU A 42 10.57 -2.83 -5.08
CA GLU A 42 11.12 -3.96 -5.82
C GLU A 42 10.77 -5.26 -5.08
N LEU A 43 9.98 -6.11 -5.70
CA LEU A 43 9.55 -7.40 -5.19
C LEU A 43 10.40 -8.50 -5.82
N SER A 44 11.41 -8.99 -5.09
CA SER A 44 12.40 -9.91 -5.65
C SER A 44 11.86 -11.30 -5.95
N ALA A 45 10.92 -11.81 -5.16
CA ALA A 45 10.31 -13.12 -5.37
C ALA A 45 9.45 -13.15 -6.64
N GLU A 46 8.67 -12.12 -6.85
CA GLU A 46 7.75 -11.96 -7.97
C GLU A 46 8.44 -11.41 -9.23
N ARG A 47 9.65 -10.88 -9.08
CA ARG A 47 10.39 -10.15 -10.15
C ARG A 47 9.61 -8.99 -10.71
N VAL A 48 9.02 -8.21 -9.81
CA VAL A 48 8.13 -7.10 -10.13
C VAL A 48 8.66 -5.84 -9.48
N THR A 49 8.58 -4.75 -10.21
CA THR A 49 8.74 -3.40 -9.68
C THR A 49 7.40 -2.68 -9.75
N TYR A 50 7.04 -1.98 -8.69
CA TYR A 50 5.86 -1.14 -8.69
C TYR A 50 6.20 0.32 -8.34
N VAL A 51 5.36 1.23 -8.82
CA VAL A 51 5.40 2.64 -8.45
C VAL A 51 4.01 3.08 -8.04
N VAL A 52 3.90 3.66 -6.84
CA VAL A 52 2.67 4.30 -6.36
C VAL A 52 2.93 5.79 -6.20
N ARG A 53 2.12 6.61 -6.84
CA ARG A 53 2.10 8.05 -6.61
C ARG A 53 0.96 8.41 -5.68
N LEU A 54 1.29 9.19 -4.65
CA LEU A 54 0.40 9.59 -3.58
C LEU A 54 0.37 11.12 -3.47
N SER A 55 -0.78 11.65 -3.10
CA SER A 55 -0.90 13.07 -2.74
C SER A 55 -0.14 13.37 -1.44
N PRO A 56 0.03 14.65 -1.07
CA PRO A 56 0.58 15.03 0.24
C PRO A 56 -0.18 14.42 1.43
N THR A 57 -1.46 14.12 1.24
CA THR A 57 -2.35 13.52 2.25
C THR A 57 -2.54 12.01 2.08
N TRP A 58 -1.65 11.36 1.35
CA TRP A 58 -1.62 9.90 1.15
C TRP A 58 -2.80 9.32 0.35
N GLN A 59 -3.49 10.12 -0.44
CA GLN A 59 -4.45 9.60 -1.42
C GLN A 59 -3.69 9.00 -2.61
N VAL A 60 -4.06 7.80 -3.03
CA VAL A 60 -3.52 7.18 -4.23
C VAL A 60 -3.92 8.01 -5.45
N ARG A 61 -2.96 8.27 -6.33
CA ARG A 61 -3.14 8.99 -7.60
C ARG A 61 -2.84 8.13 -8.82
N GLN A 62 -1.81 7.30 -8.72
CA GLN A 62 -1.35 6.47 -9.83
C GLN A 62 -0.67 5.22 -9.31
N PHE A 63 -0.85 4.13 -10.01
CA PHE A 63 -0.16 2.87 -9.79
C PHE A 63 0.37 2.33 -11.11
N LEU A 64 1.65 1.95 -11.11
CA LEU A 64 2.30 1.29 -12.23
C LEU A 64 2.96 0.01 -11.74
N LEU A 65 2.91 -1.04 -12.55
CA LEU A 65 3.57 -2.31 -12.27
C LEU A 65 4.36 -2.75 -13.50
N PHE A 66 5.60 -3.15 -13.27
CA PHE A 66 6.56 -3.53 -14.31
C PHE A 66 7.04 -4.96 -14.07
N ARG A 67 7.05 -5.76 -15.14
CA ARG A 67 7.64 -7.10 -15.19
C ARG A 67 8.62 -7.16 -16.35
N ASP A 68 9.91 -7.20 -16.07
CA ASP A 68 11.01 -7.42 -17.04
C ASP A 68 11.12 -6.44 -18.24
N VAL A 69 10.31 -5.37 -18.32
CA VAL A 69 10.31 -4.40 -19.43
C VAL A 69 10.30 -2.96 -18.94
N ALA A 70 10.69 -2.03 -19.81
CA ALA A 70 10.71 -0.61 -19.48
C ALA A 70 9.31 0.03 -19.42
N ASP A 71 8.34 -0.54 -20.14
CA ASP A 71 6.96 -0.07 -20.14
C ASP A 71 6.15 -0.81 -19.06
N PRO A 72 5.21 -0.13 -18.38
CA PRO A 72 4.40 -0.78 -17.36
C PRO A 72 3.45 -1.81 -17.98
N ASP A 73 3.38 -3.00 -17.37
CA ASP A 73 2.41 -4.04 -17.71
C ASP A 73 1.00 -3.72 -17.20
N LEU A 74 0.93 -2.95 -16.11
CA LEU A 74 -0.32 -2.44 -15.56
C LEU A 74 -0.13 -0.97 -15.21
N TRP A 75 -1.11 -0.15 -15.59
CA TRP A 75 -1.20 1.25 -15.23
C TRP A 75 -2.62 1.58 -14.80
N LEU A 76 -2.77 2.15 -13.62
CA LEU A 76 -4.03 2.64 -13.08
C LEU A 76 -3.86 4.07 -12.61
N GLY A 77 -4.83 4.92 -12.93
CA GLY A 77 -4.92 6.28 -12.41
C GLY A 77 -6.25 6.46 -11.67
N THR A 78 -6.26 7.34 -10.68
CA THR A 78 -7.47 7.68 -9.94
C THR A 78 -7.52 9.16 -9.61
N ASP A 79 -8.74 9.71 -9.52
CA ASP A 79 -8.97 11.09 -9.07
C ASP A 79 -8.81 11.26 -7.55
N GLY A 80 -8.62 10.15 -6.82
CA GLY A 80 -8.58 10.12 -5.36
C GLY A 80 -9.95 10.11 -4.70
N GLY A 81 -11.03 10.28 -5.46
CA GLY A 81 -12.42 10.26 -5.01
C GLY A 81 -13.14 8.95 -5.29
N GLY A 82 -12.42 7.94 -5.77
CA GLY A 82 -12.95 6.61 -6.01
C GLY A 82 -13.27 6.29 -7.48
N ARG A 83 -12.87 7.15 -8.41
CA ARG A 83 -12.96 6.87 -9.85
C ARG A 83 -11.60 6.44 -10.39
N TRP A 84 -11.57 5.30 -11.08
CA TRP A 84 -10.36 4.70 -11.62
C TRP A 84 -10.42 4.60 -13.15
N GLY A 85 -9.24 4.67 -13.77
CA GLY A 85 -9.08 4.51 -15.20
C GLY A 85 -7.75 3.86 -15.57
N GLU A 86 -7.67 3.43 -16.81
CA GLU A 86 -6.46 2.83 -17.42
C GLU A 86 -5.67 3.87 -18.22
N VAL A 87 -4.47 3.49 -18.71
CA VAL A 87 -3.55 4.37 -19.44
C VAL A 87 -4.18 5.07 -20.65
N ASN A 88 -5.11 4.40 -21.32
CA ASN A 88 -5.84 4.95 -22.47
C ASN A 88 -7.04 5.85 -22.07
N GLY A 89 -7.21 6.11 -20.77
CA GLY A 89 -8.33 6.87 -20.23
C GLY A 89 -9.63 6.08 -20.08
N ALA A 90 -9.62 4.78 -20.36
CA ALA A 90 -10.81 3.93 -20.19
C ALA A 90 -11.18 3.86 -18.69
N HIS A 91 -12.44 4.19 -18.40
CA HIS A 91 -12.98 4.10 -17.05
C HIS A 91 -13.09 2.64 -16.60
N ARG A 92 -12.74 2.38 -15.34
CA ARG A 92 -12.88 1.09 -14.66
C ARG A 92 -14.05 1.15 -13.66
N PRO A 93 -15.29 1.00 -14.13
CA PRO A 93 -16.47 1.15 -13.27
C PRO A 93 -16.57 0.06 -12.20
N ASP A 94 -15.94 -1.08 -12.41
CA ASP A 94 -15.79 -2.15 -11.41
C ASP A 94 -15.02 -1.72 -10.17
N LEU A 95 -14.14 -0.71 -10.29
CA LEU A 95 -13.34 -0.16 -9.20
C LEU A 95 -13.95 1.12 -8.59
N ASP A 96 -15.10 1.55 -9.03
CA ASP A 96 -15.77 2.74 -8.49
C ASP A 96 -16.01 2.59 -6.97
N GLY A 97 -15.67 3.63 -6.24
CA GLY A 97 -15.73 3.66 -4.79
C GLY A 97 -14.48 3.11 -4.08
N CYS A 98 -13.50 2.54 -4.79
CA CYS A 98 -12.22 2.19 -4.20
C CYS A 98 -11.41 3.47 -3.94
N THR A 99 -10.96 3.64 -2.70
CA THR A 99 -10.13 4.78 -2.27
C THR A 99 -8.70 4.38 -1.99
N GLU A 100 -8.45 3.07 -1.85
CA GLU A 100 -7.16 2.49 -1.51
C GLU A 100 -6.67 1.56 -2.60
N LEU A 101 -5.37 1.30 -2.56
CA LEU A 101 -4.67 0.28 -3.33
C LEU A 101 -4.18 -0.81 -2.37
N TYR A 102 -4.34 -2.06 -2.75
CA TYR A 102 -3.87 -3.19 -1.95
C TYR A 102 -3.10 -4.20 -2.81
N LEU A 103 -1.92 -4.57 -2.34
CA LEU A 103 -1.13 -5.67 -2.87
C LEU A 103 -0.76 -6.59 -1.69
N ALA A 104 -1.19 -7.84 -1.74
CA ALA A 104 -0.87 -8.82 -0.70
C ALA A 104 0.63 -9.15 -0.63
N THR A 105 1.37 -8.85 -1.68
CA THR A 105 2.81 -9.10 -1.83
C THR A 105 3.70 -8.02 -1.22
N THR A 106 3.13 -6.91 -0.74
CA THR A 106 3.88 -5.82 -0.11
C THR A 106 3.25 -5.33 1.19
N PRO A 107 4.01 -5.29 2.30
CA PRO A 107 3.56 -4.65 3.52
C PRO A 107 3.26 -3.15 3.36
N PHE A 108 3.90 -2.48 2.41
CA PHE A 108 3.70 -1.04 2.21
C PHE A 108 2.25 -0.66 1.91
N SER A 109 1.48 -1.51 1.24
CA SER A 109 0.08 -1.21 0.94
C SER A 109 -0.78 -1.04 2.20
N LEU A 110 -0.36 -1.58 3.36
CA LEU A 110 -1.01 -1.39 4.65
C LEU A 110 -0.79 0.03 5.21
N THR A 111 0.34 0.65 4.86
CA THR A 111 0.72 1.99 5.34
C THR A 111 -0.18 3.09 4.77
N ILE A 112 -0.63 2.94 3.54
CA ILE A 112 -1.37 3.99 2.81
C ILE A 112 -2.64 4.41 3.57
N PRO A 113 -3.58 3.50 3.90
CA PRO A 113 -4.79 3.88 4.62
C PRO A 113 -4.51 4.31 6.08
N ILE A 114 -3.50 3.73 6.73
CA ILE A 114 -3.10 4.10 8.09
C ILE A 114 -2.66 5.58 8.13
N ARG A 115 -1.82 6.00 7.18
CA ARG A 115 -1.36 7.39 7.11
C ARG A 115 -2.44 8.36 6.65
N ARG A 116 -3.32 7.91 5.75
CA ARG A 116 -4.39 8.76 5.23
C ARG A 116 -5.47 9.06 6.26
N LEU A 117 -5.86 8.06 7.06
CA LEU A 117 -7.03 8.16 7.94
C LEU A 117 -6.70 8.48 9.40
N GLN A 118 -5.53 8.09 9.91
CA GLN A 118 -4.98 8.44 11.22
C GLN A 118 -5.99 8.41 12.38
N VAL A 119 -6.71 7.29 12.53
CA VAL A 119 -7.69 7.12 13.59
C VAL A 119 -7.04 6.89 14.97
N ALA A 120 -7.74 7.24 16.03
CA ALA A 120 -7.26 7.06 17.40
C ALA A 120 -7.22 5.58 17.81
N VAL A 121 -6.42 5.28 18.85
CA VAL A 121 -6.39 3.94 19.47
C VAL A 121 -7.80 3.57 19.96
N GLY A 122 -8.22 2.36 19.64
CA GLY A 122 -9.56 1.84 19.90
C GLY A 122 -10.56 2.08 18.76
N GLU A 123 -10.22 2.93 17.82
CA GLU A 123 -11.05 3.21 16.63
C GLU A 123 -10.63 2.34 15.43
N GLY A 124 -11.46 2.35 14.42
CA GLY A 124 -11.21 1.64 13.17
C GLY A 124 -11.94 2.29 11.99
N PHE A 125 -11.68 1.76 10.82
CA PHE A 125 -12.35 2.21 9.61
C PHE A 125 -12.50 1.05 8.62
N GLU A 126 -13.44 1.18 7.72
CA GLU A 126 -13.61 0.29 6.59
C GLU A 126 -13.27 1.04 5.31
N VAL A 127 -12.52 0.40 4.43
CA VAL A 127 -12.17 0.94 3.11
C VAL A 127 -12.47 -0.05 2.01
N ARG A 128 -12.72 0.47 0.83
CA ARG A 128 -12.75 -0.30 -0.41
C ARG A 128 -11.44 -0.08 -1.15
N ALA A 129 -10.74 -1.14 -1.47
CA ALA A 129 -9.44 -1.11 -2.11
C ALA A 129 -9.49 -1.79 -3.48
N ALA A 130 -8.72 -1.25 -4.43
CA ALA A 130 -8.36 -1.94 -5.65
C ALA A 130 -7.25 -2.93 -5.31
N SER A 131 -7.57 -4.21 -5.27
CA SER A 131 -6.63 -5.29 -4.98
C SER A 131 -5.99 -5.78 -6.27
N VAL A 132 -4.66 -5.66 -6.35
CA VAL A 132 -3.87 -6.05 -7.51
C VAL A 132 -3.20 -7.38 -7.26
N ASP A 133 -3.42 -8.32 -8.18
CA ASP A 133 -2.67 -9.57 -8.27
C ASP A 133 -1.47 -9.35 -9.22
N VAL A 134 -0.26 -9.43 -8.68
CA VAL A 134 0.96 -9.14 -9.45
C VAL A 134 1.31 -10.22 -10.47
N ASP A 135 0.79 -11.43 -10.31
CA ASP A 135 1.04 -12.55 -11.24
C ASP A 135 0.10 -12.50 -12.45
N THR A 136 -1.18 -12.29 -12.19
CA THR A 136 -2.22 -12.29 -13.23
C THR A 136 -2.51 -10.92 -13.81
N LEU A 137 -2.09 -9.84 -13.13
CA LEU A 137 -2.46 -8.44 -13.39
C LEU A 137 -3.95 -8.17 -13.21
N GLY A 138 -4.67 -9.08 -12.58
CA GLY A 138 -6.07 -8.89 -12.21
C GLY A 138 -6.21 -7.80 -11.16
N VAL A 139 -7.24 -6.97 -11.29
CA VAL A 139 -7.57 -5.94 -10.31
C VAL A 139 -9.04 -6.07 -9.96
N VAL A 140 -9.31 -6.28 -8.67
CA VAL A 140 -10.68 -6.46 -8.18
C VAL A 140 -10.92 -5.58 -6.95
N PRO A 141 -12.16 -5.09 -6.75
CA PRO A 141 -12.50 -4.37 -5.53
C PRO A 141 -12.61 -5.34 -4.35
N VAL A 142 -12.04 -4.95 -3.22
CA VAL A 142 -12.13 -5.67 -1.95
C VAL A 142 -12.52 -4.73 -0.83
N ARG A 143 -13.07 -5.27 0.26
CA ARG A 143 -13.37 -4.52 1.47
C ARG A 143 -12.41 -4.94 2.57
N HIS A 144 -11.79 -3.95 3.21
CA HIS A 144 -10.88 -4.13 4.32
C HIS A 144 -11.36 -3.34 5.53
N ARG A 145 -11.29 -3.96 6.70
CA ARG A 145 -11.55 -3.30 7.97
C ARG A 145 -10.25 -3.22 8.76
N TYR A 146 -9.87 -2.00 9.09
CA TYR A 146 -8.72 -1.71 9.94
C TYR A 146 -9.17 -1.36 11.34
N ARG A 147 -8.39 -1.76 12.34
CA ARG A 147 -8.56 -1.34 13.74
C ARG A 147 -7.20 -0.94 14.31
N HIS A 148 -7.14 0.24 14.93
CA HIS A 148 -5.98 0.71 15.68
C HIS A 148 -6.09 0.17 17.13
N SER A 149 -5.45 -0.96 17.42
CA SER A 149 -5.65 -1.71 18.66
C SER A 149 -4.84 -1.18 19.83
N SER A 150 -3.63 -0.68 19.57
CA SER A 150 -2.78 -0.01 20.56
C SER A 150 -1.88 1.00 19.85
N GLU A 151 -1.02 1.70 20.58
CA GLU A 151 -0.17 2.79 20.04
C GLU A 151 0.53 2.43 18.73
N HIS A 152 1.00 1.18 18.60
CA HIS A 152 1.72 0.72 17.41
C HIS A 152 1.05 -0.46 16.71
N THR A 153 0.01 -1.07 17.30
CA THR A 153 -0.59 -2.31 16.82
C THR A 153 -1.85 -2.04 16.02
N TRP A 154 -1.92 -2.65 14.86
CA TRP A 154 -3.05 -2.62 13.96
C TRP A 154 -3.58 -4.02 13.67
N GLN A 155 -4.86 -4.11 13.42
CA GLN A 155 -5.54 -5.30 12.91
C GLN A 155 -6.14 -4.98 11.55
N LEU A 156 -6.07 -5.93 10.63
CA LEU A 156 -6.70 -5.87 9.34
C LEU A 156 -7.54 -7.13 9.13
N ASP A 157 -8.83 -6.94 8.94
CA ASP A 157 -9.74 -8.00 8.51
C ASP A 157 -9.97 -7.88 7.02
N THR A 158 -9.67 -8.95 6.31
CA THR A 158 -9.99 -9.15 4.89
C THR A 158 -11.00 -10.28 4.74
N ALA A 159 -11.48 -10.52 3.52
CA ALA A 159 -12.35 -11.68 3.25
C ALA A 159 -11.63 -13.03 3.46
N GLU A 160 -10.30 -13.05 3.41
CA GLU A 160 -9.48 -14.27 3.41
C GLU A 160 -8.74 -14.49 4.73
N ALA A 161 -8.42 -13.42 5.46
CA ALA A 161 -7.57 -13.51 6.64
C ALA A 161 -7.78 -12.32 7.59
N GLU A 162 -7.42 -12.55 8.85
CA GLU A 162 -7.23 -11.55 9.87
C GLU A 162 -5.72 -11.42 10.14
N LEU A 163 -5.19 -10.21 10.03
CA LEU A 163 -3.78 -9.90 10.27
C LEU A 163 -3.65 -8.99 11.48
N THR A 164 -2.66 -9.25 12.32
CA THR A 164 -2.24 -8.34 13.39
C THR A 164 -0.77 -8.01 13.18
N PHE A 165 -0.45 -6.73 13.17
CA PHE A 165 0.91 -6.25 12.91
C PHE A 165 1.19 -4.95 13.64
N ASP A 166 2.45 -4.71 13.94
CA ASP A 166 2.94 -3.47 14.51
C ASP A 166 3.53 -2.58 13.42
N VAL A 167 3.41 -1.27 13.62
CA VAL A 167 4.00 -0.27 12.74
C VAL A 167 5.05 0.55 13.49
N ASP A 168 6.00 1.07 12.73
CA ASP A 168 6.99 2.02 13.22
C ASP A 168 6.40 3.44 13.36
N GLN A 169 7.23 4.38 13.77
CA GLN A 169 6.84 5.79 13.93
C GLN A 169 6.32 6.44 12.64
N TYR A 170 6.61 5.86 11.48
CA TYR A 170 6.15 6.35 10.18
C TYR A 170 4.88 5.65 9.69
N GLY A 171 4.40 4.66 10.42
CA GLY A 171 3.25 3.84 10.02
C GLY A 171 3.61 2.73 9.02
N LEU A 172 4.89 2.43 8.87
CA LEU A 172 5.35 1.27 8.09
C LEU A 172 5.28 0.01 8.97
N PRO A 173 4.72 -1.10 8.47
CA PRO A 173 4.72 -2.34 9.21
C PRO A 173 6.13 -2.80 9.59
N ASN A 174 6.30 -3.25 10.82
CA ASN A 174 7.47 -4.00 11.23
C ASN A 174 7.36 -5.42 10.67
N ASP A 175 6.90 -6.36 11.47
CA ASP A 175 6.56 -7.69 10.97
C ASP A 175 5.08 -7.77 10.63
N VAL A 176 4.72 -8.54 9.60
CA VAL A 176 3.34 -8.89 9.27
C VAL A 176 3.21 -10.40 9.31
N PRO A 177 3.04 -11.00 10.52
CA PRO A 177 2.93 -12.44 10.66
C PRO A 177 1.72 -13.00 9.91
N PRO A 178 1.81 -14.17 9.30
CA PRO A 178 3.00 -15.02 9.18
C PRO A 178 3.83 -14.75 7.90
N HIS A 179 3.62 -13.62 7.22
CA HIS A 179 4.04 -13.42 5.83
C HIS A 179 5.38 -12.67 5.68
N PHE A 180 5.64 -11.65 6.50
CA PHE A 180 6.77 -10.74 6.30
C PHE A 180 7.49 -10.41 7.61
N HIS A 181 8.80 -10.24 7.50
CA HIS A 181 9.67 -9.74 8.56
C HIS A 181 10.41 -8.49 8.09
N ARG A 182 10.39 -7.43 8.90
CA ARG A 182 11.14 -6.20 8.66
C ARG A 182 12.64 -6.47 8.80
N HIS A 183 13.45 -5.85 7.91
CA HIS A 183 14.91 -6.00 7.90
C HIS A 183 15.60 -4.77 8.45
#